data_71e9d4b85ad79d48771e7663a8d8032b
#
_entry.id   71e9d4b85ad79d48771e7663a8d8032b
#
_cell.length_a   1.000
_cell.length_b   1.000
_cell.length_c   1.000
_cell.angle_alpha   90.00
_cell.angle_beta   90.00
_cell.angle_gamma   90.00
#
_symmetry.space_group_name_H-M   'P 1'
#
loop_
_entity.id
_entity.type
_entity.pdbx_description
1 polymer ?
#
loop_
_entity_poly.entity_id
_entity_poly.type
_entity_poly.pdbx_seq_one_letter_code
_entity_poly.pdbx_strand_id
1 'polypeptide(L)'
;MNEEFEREWNLRQVESGCLHGQALGEIVRRGTIAIQEEAGLKVDALCGPNTVLEVEGLLGINQPQPTQPLRGRRRSIPDVIPIPTPRGITTVYGDPSYRSHPQKPGALIIDKDWVKKNIVKVTLHTGQHTYCHRLVSCEMKRLYKRACEETGYTPTRVWSWVARRKMWSESKGPSLHSYGIAFDIDWHLIPYGSTGGTPVHESHWYEVWEAAGWSWGGRWSTPDPHHFERVRR
;
A
#
# COMPACT_ATOMS: atom_id res chain seq x y z
N MET A 1 24.36 -5.06 -6.15
CA MET A 1 23.30 -5.71 -5.34
C MET A 1 23.49 -7.20 -5.54
N ASN A 2 23.44 -8.01 -4.48
CA ASN A 2 23.72 -9.45 -4.56
C ASN A 2 22.48 -10.15 -5.14
N GLU A 3 22.66 -11.06 -6.11
CA GLU A 3 21.59 -11.84 -6.76
C GLU A 3 20.68 -12.58 -5.76
N GLU A 4 21.23 -13.02 -4.64
CA GLU A 4 20.53 -13.69 -3.56
C GLU A 4 19.53 -12.75 -2.84
N PHE A 5 19.91 -11.48 -2.65
CA PHE A 5 19.06 -10.44 -2.09
C PHE A 5 17.89 -10.10 -3.05
N GLU A 6 18.16 -9.99 -4.35
CA GLU A 6 17.12 -9.77 -5.36
C GLU A 6 16.12 -10.93 -5.43
N ARG A 7 16.63 -12.16 -5.37
CA ARG A 7 15.80 -13.37 -5.38
C ARG A 7 14.90 -13.47 -4.15
N GLU A 8 15.43 -13.21 -2.96
CA GLU A 8 14.68 -13.22 -1.71
C GLU A 8 13.67 -12.06 -1.66
N TRP A 9 14.04 -10.89 -2.19
CA TRP A 9 13.14 -9.73 -2.29
C TRP A 9 11.99 -9.99 -3.28
N ASN A 10 12.26 -10.60 -4.42
CA ASN A 10 11.28 -10.98 -5.43
C ASN A 10 10.29 -12.03 -4.90
N LEU A 11 10.77 -13.04 -4.17
CA LEU A 11 9.91 -14.02 -3.49
C LEU A 11 8.96 -13.35 -2.49
N ARG A 12 9.45 -12.42 -1.70
CA ARG A 12 8.63 -11.65 -0.75
C ARG A 12 7.58 -10.77 -1.45
N GLN A 13 7.89 -10.23 -2.63
CA GLN A 13 6.92 -9.46 -3.42
C GLN A 13 5.81 -10.36 -3.99
N VAL A 14 6.15 -11.54 -4.47
CA VAL A 14 5.18 -12.57 -4.92
C VAL A 14 4.30 -13.03 -3.75
N GLU A 15 4.88 -13.33 -2.59
CA GLU A 15 4.16 -13.71 -1.37
C GLU A 15 3.25 -12.60 -0.83
N SER A 16 3.60 -11.33 -1.08
CA SER A 16 2.79 -10.16 -0.71
C SER A 16 1.69 -9.82 -1.72
N GLY A 17 1.58 -10.56 -2.82
CA GLY A 17 0.64 -10.27 -3.91
C GLY A 17 1.02 -9.08 -4.79
N CYS A 18 2.25 -8.58 -4.66
CA CYS A 18 2.79 -7.49 -5.48
C CYS A 18 3.42 -8.05 -6.77
N LEU A 19 2.61 -8.32 -7.76
CA LEU A 19 3.05 -8.75 -9.10
C LEU A 19 3.46 -7.53 -9.95
N HIS A 20 4.47 -6.78 -9.53
CA HIS A 20 4.95 -5.64 -10.30
C HIS A 20 6.26 -5.94 -11.01
N GLY A 21 6.38 -5.51 -12.27
CA GLY A 21 7.56 -5.70 -13.09
C GLY A 21 8.87 -5.13 -12.50
N GLN A 22 8.78 -4.21 -11.52
CA GLN A 22 9.94 -3.73 -10.77
C GLN A 22 10.52 -4.77 -9.81
N ALA A 23 9.75 -5.78 -9.43
CA ALA A 23 10.19 -6.90 -8.59
C ALA A 23 10.83 -8.03 -9.41
N LEU A 24 10.77 -7.94 -10.72
CA LEU A 24 11.25 -8.95 -11.65
C LEU A 24 12.60 -8.48 -12.21
N GLY A 25 13.58 -9.39 -12.31
CA GLY A 25 14.85 -9.10 -12.97
C GLY A 25 14.66 -8.65 -14.44
N GLU A 26 15.69 -8.06 -15.04
CA GLU A 26 15.62 -7.45 -16.38
C GLU A 26 15.08 -8.41 -17.47
N ILE A 27 15.36 -9.72 -17.36
CA ILE A 27 14.89 -10.74 -18.31
C ILE A 27 13.36 -10.88 -18.23
N VAL A 28 12.81 -10.92 -17.01
CA VAL A 28 11.36 -11.05 -16.81
C VAL A 28 10.66 -9.75 -17.20
N ARG A 29 11.28 -8.60 -16.93
CA ARG A 29 10.76 -7.30 -17.36
C ARG A 29 10.61 -7.21 -18.87
N ARG A 30 11.64 -7.64 -19.64
CA ARG A 30 11.57 -7.69 -21.10
C ARG A 30 10.52 -8.66 -21.61
N GLY A 31 10.39 -9.82 -20.96
CA GLY A 31 9.33 -10.77 -21.24
C GLY A 31 7.93 -10.20 -20.99
N THR A 32 7.75 -9.47 -19.91
CA THR A 32 6.48 -8.79 -19.58
C THR A 32 6.11 -7.75 -20.65
N ILE A 33 7.06 -6.94 -21.10
CA ILE A 33 6.87 -5.96 -22.18
C ILE A 33 6.42 -6.66 -23.46
N ALA A 34 7.14 -7.69 -23.88
CA ALA A 34 6.83 -8.42 -25.11
C ALA A 34 5.43 -9.02 -25.08
N ILE A 35 5.00 -9.59 -23.96
CA ILE A 35 3.67 -10.14 -23.77
C ILE A 35 2.61 -9.04 -23.81
N GLN A 36 2.84 -7.89 -23.17
CA GLN A 36 1.91 -6.78 -23.19
C GLN A 36 1.74 -6.19 -24.59
N GLU A 37 2.84 -6.10 -25.38
CA GLU A 37 2.81 -5.68 -26.79
C GLU A 37 2.00 -6.65 -27.65
N GLU A 38 2.27 -7.95 -27.54
CA GLU A 38 1.60 -9.00 -28.31
C GLU A 38 0.11 -9.12 -27.97
N ALA A 39 -0.25 -8.96 -26.69
CA ALA A 39 -1.64 -9.01 -26.22
C ALA A 39 -2.41 -7.68 -26.40
N GLY A 40 -1.77 -6.63 -26.92
CA GLY A 40 -2.37 -5.30 -27.08
C GLY A 40 -2.73 -4.63 -25.75
N LEU A 41 -2.04 -5.00 -24.67
CA LEU A 41 -2.21 -4.41 -23.35
C LEU A 41 -1.38 -3.12 -23.21
N LYS A 42 -1.67 -2.34 -22.16
CA LYS A 42 -0.84 -1.17 -21.83
C LYS A 42 0.59 -1.63 -21.51
N VAL A 43 1.55 -1.15 -22.28
CA VAL A 43 2.97 -1.49 -22.12
C VAL A 43 3.59 -0.63 -21.00
N ASP A 44 3.71 -1.17 -19.80
CA ASP A 44 4.27 -0.48 -18.62
C ASP A 44 5.31 -1.31 -17.87
N ALA A 45 5.63 -2.50 -18.39
CA ALA A 45 6.50 -3.48 -17.74
C ALA A 45 6.05 -3.91 -16.34
N LEU A 46 4.74 -3.77 -16.04
CA LEU A 46 4.13 -4.19 -14.79
C LEU A 46 3.37 -5.49 -15.02
N CYS A 47 3.72 -6.54 -14.30
CA CYS A 47 3.00 -7.81 -14.36
C CYS A 47 1.69 -7.71 -13.54
N GLY A 48 0.68 -7.10 -14.13
CA GLY A 48 -0.66 -7.00 -13.56
C GLY A 48 -1.51 -8.24 -13.83
N PRO A 49 -2.74 -8.32 -13.27
CA PRO A 49 -3.64 -9.47 -13.46
C PRO A 49 -3.87 -9.85 -14.93
N ASN A 50 -4.04 -8.87 -15.80
CA ASN A 50 -4.25 -9.13 -17.24
C ASN A 50 -3.01 -9.71 -17.91
N THR A 51 -1.82 -9.22 -17.57
CA THR A 51 -0.56 -9.79 -18.07
C THR A 51 -0.35 -11.22 -17.59
N VAL A 52 -0.72 -11.52 -16.34
CA VAL A 52 -0.67 -12.89 -15.79
C VAL A 52 -1.61 -13.83 -16.55
N LEU A 53 -2.85 -13.41 -16.82
CA LEU A 53 -3.82 -14.20 -17.58
C LEU A 53 -3.32 -14.53 -18.99
N GLU A 54 -2.69 -13.56 -19.67
CA GLU A 54 -2.11 -13.80 -21.00
C GLU A 54 -0.92 -14.77 -20.94
N VAL A 55 -0.04 -14.63 -19.93
CA VAL A 55 1.07 -15.59 -19.72
C VAL A 55 0.54 -17.00 -19.45
N GLU A 56 -0.46 -17.14 -18.61
CA GLU A 56 -1.11 -18.41 -18.31
C GLU A 56 -1.76 -19.02 -19.55
N GLY A 57 -2.40 -18.18 -20.40
CA GLY A 57 -2.96 -18.59 -21.68
C GLY A 57 -1.92 -19.07 -22.68
N LEU A 58 -0.82 -18.32 -22.83
CA LEU A 58 0.29 -18.68 -23.73
C LEU A 58 1.05 -19.93 -23.29
N LEU A 59 1.17 -20.16 -21.99
CA LEU A 59 1.82 -21.36 -21.43
C LEU A 59 0.87 -22.56 -21.32
N GLY A 60 -0.41 -22.40 -21.68
CA GLY A 60 -1.41 -23.47 -21.56
C GLY A 60 -1.71 -23.91 -20.12
N ILE A 61 -1.40 -23.07 -19.12
CA ILE A 61 -1.49 -23.40 -17.69
C ILE A 61 -2.95 -23.34 -17.21
N ASN A 62 -3.81 -22.55 -17.86
CA ASN A 62 -5.23 -22.34 -17.51
C ASN A 62 -6.19 -22.77 -18.62
N GLN A 63 -6.00 -23.96 -19.23
CA GLN A 63 -7.11 -24.60 -19.92
C GLN A 63 -8.09 -25.12 -18.83
N PRO A 64 -9.40 -24.82 -18.92
CA PRO A 64 -10.36 -25.36 -17.99
C PRO A 64 -10.41 -26.86 -18.10
N GLN A 65 -9.70 -27.57 -17.23
CA GLN A 65 -9.83 -28.99 -17.06
C GLN A 65 -11.21 -29.30 -16.46
N PRO A 66 -11.93 -30.31 -16.98
CA PRO A 66 -13.23 -30.68 -16.41
C PRO A 66 -13.03 -31.10 -14.95
N THR A 67 -13.80 -30.48 -14.11
CA THR A 67 -13.89 -30.56 -12.67
C THR A 67 -13.71 -31.93 -12.05
N GLN A 68 -12.64 -32.13 -11.28
CA GLN A 68 -12.67 -32.99 -10.09
C GLN A 68 -12.30 -32.17 -8.86
N PRO A 69 -13.01 -32.31 -7.73
CA PRO A 69 -12.80 -31.49 -6.56
C PRO A 69 -11.53 -31.91 -5.81
N LEU A 70 -10.45 -31.16 -5.94
CA LEU A 70 -9.29 -31.30 -5.07
C LEU A 70 -9.66 -30.76 -3.68
N ARG A 71 -9.89 -31.68 -2.73
CA ARG A 71 -9.94 -31.38 -1.29
C ARG A 71 -8.55 -30.99 -0.81
N GLY A 72 -8.24 -29.70 -0.85
CA GLY A 72 -7.10 -29.09 -0.21
C GLY A 72 -7.40 -27.61 -0.03
N ARG A 73 -7.50 -27.15 1.23
CA ARG A 73 -7.68 -25.72 1.53
C ARG A 73 -6.46 -24.93 1.01
N ARG A 74 -6.49 -24.51 -0.25
CA ARG A 74 -5.70 -23.35 -0.68
C ARG A 74 -6.30 -22.14 0.05
N ARG A 75 -5.52 -21.50 0.93
CA ARG A 75 -5.83 -20.15 1.36
C ARG A 75 -5.73 -19.30 0.09
N SER A 76 -6.86 -18.99 -0.51
CA SER A 76 -6.95 -17.97 -1.56
C SER A 76 -6.44 -16.68 -0.97
N ILE A 77 -5.35 -16.16 -1.49
CA ILE A 77 -4.98 -14.76 -1.27
C ILE A 77 -6.08 -13.99 -1.99
N PRO A 78 -6.86 -13.16 -1.33
CA PRO A 78 -7.89 -12.39 -2.00
C PRO A 78 -7.20 -11.47 -3.01
N ASP A 79 -7.63 -11.49 -4.28
CA ASP A 79 -7.13 -10.62 -5.35
C ASP A 79 -7.30 -9.13 -5.04
N VAL A 80 -8.14 -8.82 -4.07
CA VAL A 80 -8.35 -7.48 -3.52
C VAL A 80 -8.27 -7.56 -2.00
N ILE A 81 -7.32 -6.83 -1.42
CA ILE A 81 -7.25 -6.69 0.04
C ILE A 81 -8.49 -5.90 0.47
N PRO A 82 -9.37 -6.51 1.28
CA PRO A 82 -10.60 -5.84 1.69
C PRO A 82 -10.28 -4.55 2.47
N ILE A 83 -11.03 -3.49 2.19
CA ILE A 83 -10.95 -2.26 2.97
C ILE A 83 -11.74 -2.51 4.25
N PRO A 84 -11.09 -2.64 5.41
CA PRO A 84 -11.80 -2.92 6.65
C PRO A 84 -12.59 -1.70 7.14
N THR A 85 -13.63 -1.95 7.90
CA THR A 85 -14.15 -0.94 8.83
C THR A 85 -13.19 -0.78 10.01
N PRO A 86 -13.30 0.28 10.83
CA PRO A 86 -12.45 0.45 12.01
C PRO A 86 -12.42 -0.76 12.96
N ARG A 87 -13.50 -1.54 13.03
CA ARG A 87 -13.59 -2.77 13.85
C ARG A 87 -12.88 -3.97 13.22
N GLY A 88 -12.68 -3.98 11.92
CA GLY A 88 -12.06 -5.08 11.17
C GLY A 88 -10.56 -4.93 10.93
N ILE A 89 -9.91 -3.89 11.44
CA ILE A 89 -8.50 -3.58 11.16
C ILE A 89 -7.59 -4.74 11.56
N THR A 90 -7.72 -5.26 12.76
CA THR A 90 -6.89 -6.36 13.27
C THR A 90 -7.13 -7.67 12.52
N THR A 91 -8.34 -7.88 11.99
CA THR A 91 -8.66 -9.06 11.17
C THR A 91 -7.89 -9.04 9.85
N VAL A 92 -7.73 -7.86 9.22
CA VAL A 92 -7.07 -7.71 7.93
C VAL A 92 -5.55 -7.56 8.09
N TYR A 93 -5.12 -6.70 9.02
CA TYR A 93 -3.72 -6.29 9.16
C TYR A 93 -2.98 -6.95 10.32
N GLY A 94 -3.67 -7.78 11.10
CA GLY A 94 -3.14 -8.41 12.30
C GLY A 94 -3.14 -7.49 13.51
N ASP A 95 -2.96 -8.08 14.69
CA ASP A 95 -2.85 -7.33 15.95
C ASP A 95 -1.38 -6.95 16.19
N PRO A 96 -1.03 -5.66 16.25
CA PRO A 96 0.33 -5.21 16.50
C PRO A 96 0.79 -5.42 17.94
N SER A 97 -0.07 -5.85 18.86
CA SER A 97 0.24 -6.09 20.29
C SER A 97 1.14 -4.99 20.87
N TYR A 98 0.53 -3.93 21.36
CA TYR A 98 1.26 -2.73 21.76
C TYR A 98 1.17 -2.45 23.27
N ARG A 99 2.15 -1.70 23.80
CA ARG A 99 2.14 -1.08 25.12
C ARG A 99 2.56 0.38 25.04
N SER A 100 2.20 1.18 26.05
CA SER A 100 2.64 2.58 26.12
C SER A 100 4.16 2.66 26.30
N HIS A 101 4.76 3.66 25.66
CA HIS A 101 6.18 3.94 25.85
C HIS A 101 6.40 4.59 27.24
N PRO A 102 7.34 4.09 28.05
CA PRO A 102 7.47 4.53 29.45
C PRO A 102 7.92 6.00 29.63
N GLN A 103 8.58 6.57 28.62
CA GLN A 103 9.18 7.90 28.69
C GLN A 103 8.66 8.89 27.63
N LYS A 104 7.78 8.45 26.76
CA LYS A 104 7.27 9.29 25.66
C LYS A 104 5.75 9.21 25.64
N PRO A 105 5.05 10.21 26.23
CA PRO A 105 3.59 10.23 26.25
C PRO A 105 2.99 10.08 24.86
N GLY A 106 1.98 9.25 24.73
CA GLY A 106 1.30 8.96 23.47
C GLY A 106 2.05 8.08 22.48
N ALA A 107 3.34 7.82 22.67
CA ALA A 107 4.09 6.85 21.88
C ALA A 107 3.77 5.41 22.30
N LEU A 108 3.93 4.47 21.36
CA LEU A 108 3.71 3.05 21.57
C LEU A 108 4.99 2.26 21.31
N ILE A 109 5.12 1.15 22.03
CA ILE A 109 6.07 0.08 21.71
C ILE A 109 5.24 -1.05 21.13
N ILE A 110 5.47 -1.36 19.88
CA ILE A 110 4.77 -2.41 19.13
C ILE A 110 5.63 -3.68 19.15
N ASP A 111 4.97 -4.83 19.13
CA ASP A 111 5.64 -6.12 19.05
C ASP A 111 6.63 -6.17 17.88
N LYS A 112 7.87 -6.56 18.17
CA LYS A 112 8.97 -6.53 17.20
C LYS A 112 8.79 -7.54 16.06
N ASP A 113 8.21 -8.69 16.35
CA ASP A 113 8.00 -9.74 15.34
C ASP A 113 6.85 -9.35 14.43
N TRP A 114 5.80 -8.72 14.98
CA TRP A 114 4.75 -8.13 14.15
C TRP A 114 5.30 -7.04 13.22
N VAL A 115 6.13 -6.11 13.73
CA VAL A 115 6.79 -5.06 12.94
C VAL A 115 7.64 -5.66 11.83
N LYS A 116 8.51 -6.60 12.16
CA LYS A 116 9.40 -7.28 11.20
C LYS A 116 8.62 -7.98 10.10
N LYS A 117 7.47 -8.57 10.43
CA LYS A 117 6.61 -9.30 9.49
C LYS A 117 5.79 -8.38 8.60
N ASN A 118 5.33 -7.26 9.12
CA ASN A 118 4.26 -6.48 8.49
C ASN A 118 4.67 -5.09 8.00
N ILE A 119 5.73 -4.47 8.55
CA ILE A 119 6.16 -3.14 8.15
C ILE A 119 7.34 -3.23 7.20
N VAL A 120 7.17 -2.66 6.02
CA VAL A 120 8.18 -2.68 4.96
C VAL A 120 8.58 -1.27 4.53
N LYS A 121 9.83 -1.12 4.12
CA LYS A 121 10.32 0.12 3.50
C LYS A 121 9.76 0.24 2.09
N VAL A 122 9.21 1.40 1.76
CA VAL A 122 8.70 1.75 0.43
C VAL A 122 9.53 2.89 -0.13
N THR A 123 10.03 2.71 -1.33
CA THR A 123 10.64 3.78 -2.13
C THR A 123 9.61 4.25 -3.15
N LEU A 124 9.23 5.51 -3.09
CA LEU A 124 8.31 6.16 -4.03
C LEU A 124 9.06 6.52 -5.33
N HIS A 125 8.34 6.79 -6.41
CA HIS A 125 8.94 7.14 -7.70
C HIS A 125 9.80 8.42 -7.65
N THR A 126 9.55 9.27 -6.67
CA THR A 126 10.33 10.50 -6.38
C THR A 126 11.67 10.24 -5.69
N GLY A 127 11.98 8.99 -5.34
CA GLY A 127 13.14 8.62 -4.54
C GLY A 127 12.94 8.74 -3.02
N GLN A 128 11.83 9.32 -2.58
CA GLN A 128 11.51 9.39 -1.14
C GLN A 128 11.25 8.01 -0.56
N HIS A 129 11.55 7.85 0.73
CA HIS A 129 11.30 6.62 1.46
C HIS A 129 10.26 6.83 2.56
N THR A 130 9.38 5.85 2.70
CA THR A 130 8.50 5.74 3.86
C THR A 130 8.39 4.28 4.30
N TYR A 131 7.66 4.01 5.39
CA TYR A 131 7.42 2.66 5.87
C TYR A 131 5.91 2.47 5.99
N CYS A 132 5.39 1.36 5.47
CA CYS A 132 3.96 1.06 5.57
C CYS A 132 3.74 -0.44 5.75
N HIS A 133 2.49 -0.82 5.99
CA HIS A 133 2.13 -2.23 6.03
C HIS A 133 2.35 -2.90 4.68
N ARG A 134 2.94 -4.11 4.66
CA ARG A 134 3.24 -4.86 3.43
C ARG A 134 2.04 -5.03 2.50
N LEU A 135 0.84 -5.18 3.05
CA LEU A 135 -0.39 -5.37 2.26
C LEU A 135 -0.82 -4.11 1.50
N VAL A 136 -0.42 -2.91 1.91
CA VAL A 136 -0.76 -1.66 1.20
C VAL A 136 0.42 -1.07 0.42
N SER A 137 1.61 -1.65 0.55
CA SER A 137 2.85 -1.09 0.02
C SER A 137 2.84 -0.88 -1.50
N CYS A 138 2.33 -1.85 -2.24
CA CYS A 138 2.26 -1.77 -3.71
C CYS A 138 1.18 -0.81 -4.17
N GLU A 139 0.00 -0.88 -3.55
CA GLU A 139 -1.08 0.05 -3.82
C GLU A 139 -0.64 1.49 -3.55
N MET A 140 0.04 1.73 -2.40
CA MET A 140 0.57 3.04 -2.05
C MET A 140 1.56 3.56 -3.10
N LYS A 141 2.53 2.75 -3.55
CA LYS A 141 3.49 3.15 -4.60
C LYS A 141 2.80 3.53 -5.90
N ARG A 142 1.87 2.69 -6.36
CA ARG A 142 1.13 2.89 -7.60
C ARG A 142 0.25 4.14 -7.53
N LEU A 143 -0.54 4.29 -6.47
CA LEU A 143 -1.44 5.44 -6.32
C LEU A 143 -0.69 6.74 -6.12
N TYR A 144 0.41 6.73 -5.37
CA TYR A 144 1.24 7.92 -5.18
C TYR A 144 1.81 8.42 -6.51
N LYS A 145 2.39 7.51 -7.32
CA LYS A 145 2.88 7.85 -8.66
C LYS A 145 1.75 8.41 -9.53
N ARG A 146 0.62 7.70 -9.59
CA ARG A 146 -0.55 8.09 -10.38
C ARG A 146 -1.07 9.48 -9.96
N ALA A 147 -1.22 9.72 -8.66
CA ALA A 147 -1.72 11.00 -8.14
C ALA A 147 -0.79 12.16 -8.53
N CYS A 148 0.54 11.97 -8.44
CA CYS A 148 1.50 12.98 -8.87
C CYS A 148 1.43 13.25 -10.38
N GLU A 149 1.31 12.21 -11.20
CA GLU A 149 1.25 12.33 -12.67
C GLU A 149 -0.06 12.96 -13.16
N GLU A 150 -1.20 12.57 -12.58
CA GLU A 150 -2.51 13.08 -12.99
C GLU A 150 -2.79 14.51 -12.54
N THR A 151 -2.26 14.91 -11.38
CA THR A 151 -2.59 16.20 -10.78
C THR A 151 -1.47 17.25 -10.87
N GLY A 152 -0.26 16.83 -11.23
CA GLY A 152 0.93 17.68 -11.25
C GLY A 152 1.47 18.07 -9.87
N TYR A 153 0.77 17.69 -8.77
CA TYR A 153 1.25 17.94 -7.41
C TYR A 153 2.09 16.75 -6.91
N THR A 154 3.31 17.04 -6.51
CA THR A 154 4.24 16.05 -5.94
C THR A 154 4.58 16.43 -4.51
N PRO A 155 4.07 15.71 -3.51
CA PRO A 155 4.42 15.97 -2.11
C PRO A 155 5.92 15.91 -1.85
N THR A 156 6.44 16.86 -1.09
CA THR A 156 7.85 16.94 -0.70
C THR A 156 8.18 16.06 0.50
N ARG A 157 7.17 15.75 1.32
CA ARG A 157 7.29 14.90 2.51
C ARG A 157 6.16 13.89 2.57
N VAL A 158 6.52 12.65 2.88
CA VAL A 158 5.56 11.55 3.08
C VAL A 158 5.94 10.78 4.32
N TRP A 159 5.01 10.60 5.23
CA TRP A 159 5.22 9.84 6.45
C TRP A 159 4.08 8.88 6.70
N SER A 160 4.35 7.59 6.84
CA SER A 160 3.32 6.59 7.04
C SER A 160 3.41 5.91 8.42
N TRP A 161 4.35 5.00 8.65
CA TRP A 161 4.39 4.24 9.90
C TRP A 161 4.99 5.04 11.07
N VAL A 162 4.18 5.22 12.10
CA VAL A 162 4.57 5.84 13.38
C VAL A 162 3.86 5.14 14.52
N ALA A 163 4.61 4.54 15.43
CA ALA A 163 4.09 3.84 16.60
C ALA A 163 3.58 4.84 17.66
N ARG A 164 2.33 5.28 17.50
CA ARG A 164 1.71 6.29 18.38
C ARG A 164 0.21 6.07 18.57
N ARG A 165 -0.32 6.64 19.64
CA ARG A 165 -1.75 6.82 19.83
C ARG A 165 -2.29 7.95 18.95
N LYS A 166 -3.60 7.95 18.72
CA LYS A 166 -4.28 9.06 18.03
C LYS A 166 -4.02 10.38 18.76
N MET A 167 -3.64 11.41 18.01
CA MET A 167 -3.33 12.75 18.55
C MET A 167 -2.27 12.75 19.66
N TRP A 168 -1.41 11.72 19.73
CA TRP A 168 -0.44 11.54 20.82
C TRP A 168 -1.06 11.53 22.22
N SER A 169 -2.37 11.23 22.33
CA SER A 169 -3.11 11.25 23.60
C SER A 169 -3.11 9.87 24.24
N GLU A 170 -2.70 9.78 25.49
CA GLU A 170 -2.66 8.52 26.27
C GLU A 170 -4.05 7.91 26.51
N SER A 171 -5.10 8.75 26.47
CA SER A 171 -6.48 8.30 26.60
C SER A 171 -7.07 7.70 25.32
N LYS A 172 -6.39 7.84 24.17
CA LYS A 172 -6.87 7.36 22.88
C LYS A 172 -6.20 6.04 22.47
N GLY A 173 -6.90 5.27 21.65
CA GLY A 173 -6.36 4.05 21.04
C GLY A 173 -5.24 4.31 20.04
N PRO A 174 -4.63 3.24 19.48
CA PRO A 174 -3.57 3.37 18.50
C PRO A 174 -4.05 4.13 17.25
N SER A 175 -3.15 4.94 16.68
CA SER A 175 -3.36 5.56 15.38
C SER A 175 -3.24 4.52 14.27
N LEU A 176 -3.86 4.76 13.10
CA LEU A 176 -3.71 3.90 11.92
C LEU A 176 -2.29 3.94 11.35
N HIS A 177 -1.54 5.00 11.65
CA HIS A 177 -0.09 5.02 11.42
C HIS A 177 0.65 3.90 12.15
N SER A 178 0.17 3.48 13.33
CA SER A 178 0.78 2.37 14.08
C SER A 178 0.64 1.02 13.37
N TYR A 179 -0.36 0.89 12.50
CA TYR A 179 -0.55 -0.26 11.63
C TYR A 179 0.17 -0.10 10.27
N GLY A 180 0.68 1.09 9.94
CA GLY A 180 1.26 1.39 8.63
C GLY A 180 0.25 1.45 7.50
N ILE A 181 -1.02 1.74 7.80
CA ILE A 181 -2.14 1.82 6.84
C ILE A 181 -2.71 3.23 6.72
N ALA A 182 -2.00 4.20 7.23
CA ALA A 182 -2.25 5.62 7.03
C ALA A 182 -0.94 6.31 6.66
N PHE A 183 -1.05 7.43 5.97
CA PHE A 183 0.10 8.29 5.69
C PHE A 183 -0.31 9.76 5.67
N ASP A 184 0.66 10.62 6.00
CA ASP A 184 0.55 12.06 5.94
C ASP A 184 1.49 12.60 4.87
N ILE A 185 1.03 13.65 4.15
CA ILE A 185 1.83 14.36 3.16
C ILE A 185 1.95 15.85 3.55
N ASP A 186 3.12 16.42 3.37
CA ASP A 186 3.38 17.87 3.50
C ASP A 186 2.64 18.55 4.65
N TRP A 187 2.52 17.90 5.82
CA TRP A 187 1.80 18.41 6.99
C TRP A 187 2.27 19.82 7.43
N HIS A 188 3.46 20.23 7.02
CA HIS A 188 4.01 21.56 7.28
C HIS A 188 3.42 22.64 6.37
N LEU A 189 2.87 22.26 5.21
CA LEU A 189 2.17 23.11 4.25
C LEU A 189 0.65 22.95 4.32
N ILE A 190 0.18 21.87 4.93
CA ILE A 190 -1.23 21.45 4.95
C ILE A 190 -1.66 21.31 6.42
N PRO A 191 -1.98 22.42 7.12
CA PRO A 191 -2.31 22.39 8.54
C PRO A 191 -3.57 21.57 8.84
N TYR A 192 -3.58 20.89 9.98
CA TYR A 192 -4.79 20.31 10.54
C TYR A 192 -5.88 21.38 10.73
N GLY A 193 -7.12 21.05 10.39
CA GLY A 193 -8.25 21.98 10.44
C GLY A 193 -8.45 22.82 9.17
N SER A 194 -7.56 22.73 8.18
CA SER A 194 -7.71 23.49 6.93
C SER A 194 -8.89 22.96 6.10
N THR A 195 -9.74 23.89 5.65
CA THR A 195 -10.95 23.58 4.85
C THR A 195 -10.79 23.86 3.36
N GLY A 196 -9.64 24.38 2.94
CA GLY A 196 -9.31 24.71 1.55
C GLY A 196 -7.98 25.44 1.44
N GLY A 197 -7.59 25.86 0.24
CA GLY A 197 -6.40 26.66 -0.03
C GLY A 197 -5.08 25.95 0.29
N THR A 198 -5.06 24.63 0.26
CA THR A 198 -3.82 23.84 0.41
C THR A 198 -3.52 23.10 -0.89
N PRO A 199 -2.24 22.75 -1.15
CA PRO A 199 -1.86 22.07 -2.39
C PRO A 199 -2.68 20.82 -2.70
N VAL A 200 -3.07 20.05 -1.68
CA VAL A 200 -3.88 18.85 -1.85
C VAL A 200 -5.32 19.13 -2.26
N HIS A 201 -5.89 20.27 -1.79
CA HIS A 201 -7.22 20.71 -2.23
C HIS A 201 -7.19 21.24 -3.67
N GLU A 202 -6.25 22.12 -3.96
CA GLU A 202 -6.14 22.80 -5.26
C GLU A 202 -5.82 21.84 -6.41
N SER A 203 -4.98 20.84 -6.15
CA SER A 203 -4.61 19.83 -7.13
C SER A 203 -5.60 18.68 -7.27
N HIS A 204 -6.57 18.57 -6.36
CA HIS A 204 -7.46 17.40 -6.29
C HIS A 204 -6.74 16.05 -6.10
N TRP A 205 -5.53 16.08 -5.55
CA TRP A 205 -4.69 14.89 -5.36
C TRP A 205 -5.39 13.78 -4.57
N TYR A 206 -6.29 14.13 -3.68
CA TYR A 206 -7.08 13.22 -2.85
C TYR A 206 -8.04 12.35 -3.67
N GLU A 207 -8.52 12.80 -4.83
CA GLU A 207 -9.52 12.07 -5.63
C GLU A 207 -8.99 10.73 -6.14
N VAL A 208 -7.70 10.66 -6.47
CA VAL A 208 -7.03 9.42 -6.90
C VAL A 208 -7.05 8.36 -5.79
N TRP A 209 -6.89 8.79 -4.54
CA TRP A 209 -6.90 7.91 -3.38
C TRP A 209 -8.30 7.50 -2.98
N GLU A 210 -9.26 8.43 -2.98
CA GLU A 210 -10.66 8.14 -2.70
C GLU A 210 -11.24 7.18 -3.74
N ALA A 211 -10.92 7.34 -5.02
CA ALA A 211 -11.33 6.43 -6.09
C ALA A 211 -10.80 5.00 -5.90
N ALA A 212 -9.67 4.84 -5.23
CA ALA A 212 -9.10 3.55 -4.85
C ALA A 212 -9.62 3.03 -3.49
N GLY A 213 -10.54 3.77 -2.84
CA GLY A 213 -11.17 3.39 -1.59
C GLY A 213 -10.37 3.74 -0.34
N TRP A 214 -9.40 4.65 -0.43
CA TRP A 214 -8.79 5.27 0.75
C TRP A 214 -9.69 6.36 1.28
N SER A 215 -9.75 6.53 2.59
CA SER A 215 -10.41 7.66 3.22
C SER A 215 -9.46 8.83 3.32
N TRP A 216 -9.90 10.01 2.90
CA TRP A 216 -9.17 11.26 3.03
C TRP A 216 -9.66 12.06 4.24
N GLY A 217 -8.73 12.50 5.09
CA GLY A 217 -9.05 13.25 6.31
C GLY A 217 -9.66 14.64 6.06
N GLY A 218 -9.48 15.20 4.85
CA GLY A 218 -10.11 16.46 4.46
C GLY A 218 -11.65 16.43 4.47
N ARG A 219 -12.27 15.24 4.44
CA ARG A 219 -13.73 15.06 4.55
C ARG A 219 -14.25 14.99 5.99
N TRP A 220 -13.39 14.99 6.99
CA TRP A 220 -13.82 14.86 8.39
C TRP A 220 -14.45 16.15 8.91
N SER A 221 -15.26 16.05 9.98
CA SER A 221 -15.88 17.20 10.64
C SER A 221 -14.85 18.23 11.16
N THR A 222 -13.70 17.76 11.61
CA THR A 222 -12.49 18.58 11.77
C THR A 222 -11.51 18.06 10.70
N PRO A 223 -11.30 18.81 9.61
CA PRO A 223 -10.51 18.35 8.49
C PRO A 223 -9.06 18.08 8.85
N ASP A 224 -8.52 16.99 8.32
CA ASP A 224 -7.10 16.65 8.37
C ASP A 224 -6.59 16.40 6.94
N PRO A 225 -6.42 17.47 6.13
CA PRO A 225 -6.25 17.31 4.68
C PRO A 225 -4.92 16.69 4.27
N HIS A 226 -3.92 16.63 5.15
CA HIS A 226 -2.67 15.91 4.87
C HIS A 226 -2.77 14.40 5.10
N HIS A 227 -3.86 13.90 5.75
CA HIS A 227 -4.01 12.54 6.20
C HIS A 227 -4.83 11.66 5.25
N PHE A 228 -4.31 10.47 4.96
CA PHE A 228 -4.95 9.41 4.17
C PHE A 228 -4.89 8.09 4.91
N GLU A 229 -5.96 7.30 4.88
CA GLU A 229 -6.01 6.01 5.58
C GLU A 229 -6.77 4.92 4.81
N ARG A 230 -6.30 3.67 4.90
CA ARG A 230 -6.88 2.51 4.20
C ARG A 230 -7.95 1.84 5.06
N VAL A 231 -8.98 2.60 5.41
CA VAL A 231 -10.13 2.17 6.22
C VAL A 231 -11.39 2.81 5.68
N ARG A 232 -12.47 2.05 5.57
CA ARG A 232 -13.79 2.58 5.20
C ARG A 232 -14.43 3.25 6.41
N ARG A 233 -14.74 4.53 6.30
CA ARG A 233 -15.50 5.32 7.28
C ARG A 233 -16.94 5.51 6.86
#